data_0a30a3141a040a06a4fd6a76db84181c
#
_entry.id   0a30a3141a040a06a4fd6a76db84181c
#
_cell.length_a   1.000
_cell.length_b   1.000
_cell.length_c   1.000
_cell.angle_alpha   90.00
_cell.angle_beta   90.00
_cell.angle_gamma   90.00
#
_symmetry.space_group_name_H-M   'P 1'
#
loop_
_entity.id
_entity.type
_entity.pdbx_description
1 polymer ?
#
loop_
_entity_poly.entity_id
_entity_poly.type
_entity_poly.pdbx_seq_one_letter_code
_entity_poly.pdbx_strand_id
1 'polypeptide(L)'
;RSKMNPLLILRLAANDCKAKFAGSFLGSLWACAGPIVTVCVYWFVYTTALKGTPINGVPYVLWLISGIIPWFFLSDSICSAASCFNDYRFLVRKTRFKSEFLPLIRVISSALVNIPIFVIAYFVITIGGIKPSCGQLWLIYWTLGSFVFIHGLSRITAVLCVYIKDLVYGTVVIVQLGFWVTPVFWNVDLLSPILKQICFLNPAAIIVEGFRTALIYGENLPPAMQAY
;
A
#
# COMPACT_ATOMS: atom_id res chain seq x y z
N ARG A 1 17.22 11.38 -27.35
CA ARG A 1 16.41 10.82 -26.22
C ARG A 1 16.39 9.30 -26.35
N SER A 2 17.38 8.61 -25.78
CA SER A 2 17.37 7.14 -25.72
C SER A 2 16.16 6.71 -24.86
N LYS A 3 15.18 6.02 -25.46
CA LYS A 3 14.08 5.39 -24.74
C LYS A 3 14.67 4.28 -23.85
N MET A 4 14.47 4.35 -22.55
CA MET A 4 14.89 3.26 -21.67
C MET A 4 14.04 2.02 -21.95
N ASN A 5 14.68 0.86 -22.07
CA ASN A 5 13.99 -0.39 -22.37
C ASN A 5 13.10 -0.77 -21.14
N PRO A 6 11.78 -0.92 -21.31
CA PRO A 6 10.87 -1.29 -20.20
C PRO A 6 11.27 -2.63 -19.55
N LEU A 7 11.84 -3.55 -20.34
CA LEU A 7 12.34 -4.82 -19.84
C LEU A 7 13.49 -4.64 -18.84
N LEU A 8 14.34 -3.62 -19.02
CA LEU A 8 15.40 -3.30 -18.06
C LEU A 8 14.83 -2.82 -16.72
N ILE A 9 13.79 -1.99 -16.74
CA ILE A 9 13.11 -1.51 -15.53
C ILE A 9 12.54 -2.70 -14.75
N LEU A 10 11.83 -3.60 -15.42
CA LEU A 10 11.25 -4.80 -14.81
C LEU A 10 12.32 -5.73 -14.21
N ARG A 11 13.43 -5.95 -14.94
CA ARG A 11 14.54 -6.76 -14.42
C ARG A 11 15.20 -6.13 -13.20
N LEU A 12 15.38 -4.81 -13.20
CA LEU A 12 15.93 -4.10 -12.05
C LEU A 12 14.98 -4.16 -10.85
N ALA A 13 13.67 -4.00 -11.06
CA ALA A 13 12.67 -4.13 -10.00
C ALA A 13 12.62 -5.56 -9.42
N ALA A 14 12.69 -6.59 -10.27
CA ALA A 14 12.74 -7.98 -9.82
C ALA A 14 14.02 -8.29 -9.03
N ASN A 15 15.17 -7.75 -9.47
CA ASN A 15 16.42 -7.90 -8.73
C ASN A 15 16.39 -7.15 -7.40
N ASP A 16 15.79 -5.96 -7.35
CA ASP A 16 15.58 -5.18 -6.13
C ASP A 16 14.70 -5.93 -5.14
N CYS A 17 13.60 -6.53 -5.61
CA CYS A 17 12.74 -7.38 -4.80
C CYS A 17 13.51 -8.56 -4.19
N LYS A 18 14.34 -9.24 -4.96
CA LYS A 18 15.19 -10.33 -4.47
C LYS A 18 16.24 -9.84 -3.45
N ALA A 19 16.83 -8.68 -3.71
CA ALA A 19 17.84 -8.08 -2.84
C ALA A 19 17.30 -7.69 -1.45
N LYS A 20 16.03 -7.29 -1.36
CA LYS A 20 15.37 -6.98 -0.06
C LYS A 20 15.45 -8.15 0.93
N PHE A 21 15.44 -9.38 0.44
CA PHE A 21 15.41 -10.59 1.27
C PHE A 21 16.67 -11.46 1.13
N ALA A 22 17.70 -10.96 0.44
CA ALA A 22 18.96 -11.67 0.24
C ALA A 22 19.68 -11.89 1.59
N GLY A 23 20.12 -13.14 1.82
CA GLY A 23 20.78 -13.51 3.08
C GLY A 23 19.86 -13.82 4.25
N SER A 24 18.53 -13.71 4.09
CA SER A 24 17.56 -14.09 5.13
C SER A 24 17.18 -15.58 5.02
N PHE A 25 17.11 -16.26 6.16
CA PHE A 25 16.71 -17.68 6.24
C PHE A 25 15.28 -17.92 5.72
N LEU A 26 14.34 -17.04 6.04
CA LEU A 26 12.94 -17.13 5.61
C LEU A 26 12.68 -16.42 4.27
N GLY A 27 13.69 -15.72 3.71
CA GLY A 27 13.57 -15.04 2.42
C GLY A 27 12.35 -14.12 2.34
N SER A 28 11.58 -14.24 1.25
CA SER A 28 10.39 -13.43 0.98
C SER A 28 9.22 -13.65 1.97
N LEU A 29 9.25 -14.71 2.80
CA LEU A 29 8.21 -14.94 3.82
C LEU A 29 8.17 -13.81 4.86
N TRP A 30 9.29 -13.13 5.09
CA TRP A 30 9.32 -11.95 5.95
C TRP A 30 8.42 -10.81 5.48
N ALA A 31 8.16 -10.73 4.17
CA ALA A 31 7.21 -9.74 3.63
C ALA A 31 5.80 -9.93 4.20
N CYS A 32 5.39 -11.18 4.46
CA CYS A 32 4.08 -11.50 5.01
C CYS A 32 4.01 -11.34 6.53
N ALA A 33 5.14 -11.38 7.24
CA ALA A 33 5.17 -11.35 8.70
C ALA A 33 4.57 -10.05 9.27
N GLY A 34 4.95 -8.89 8.73
CA GLY A 34 4.43 -7.60 9.16
C GLY A 34 2.90 -7.49 9.04
N PRO A 35 2.32 -7.70 7.84
CA PRO A 35 0.87 -7.73 7.65
C PRO A 35 0.15 -8.72 8.58
N ILE A 36 0.64 -9.96 8.70
CA ILE A 36 0.02 -10.99 9.54
C ILE A 36 0.01 -10.56 11.01
N VAL A 37 1.14 -10.14 11.54
CA VAL A 37 1.23 -9.67 12.94
C VAL A 37 0.29 -8.50 13.18
N THR A 38 0.26 -7.54 12.27
CA THR A 38 -0.62 -6.37 12.36
C THR A 38 -2.10 -6.79 12.40
N VAL A 39 -2.53 -7.66 11.49
CA VAL A 39 -3.91 -8.18 11.47
C VAL A 39 -4.22 -8.92 12.76
N CYS A 40 -3.34 -9.80 13.24
CA CYS A 40 -3.54 -10.56 14.47
C CYS A 40 -3.69 -9.65 15.70
N VAL A 41 -2.82 -8.64 15.84
CA VAL A 41 -2.86 -7.70 16.96
C VAL A 41 -4.16 -6.88 16.94
N TYR A 42 -4.52 -6.27 15.81
CA TYR A 42 -5.75 -5.49 15.72
C TYR A 42 -7.00 -6.34 15.89
N TRP A 43 -7.03 -7.55 15.32
CA TRP A 43 -8.11 -8.50 15.52
C TRP A 43 -8.28 -8.86 16.99
N PHE A 44 -7.18 -9.20 17.67
CA PHE A 44 -7.19 -9.54 19.10
C PHE A 44 -7.70 -8.36 19.94
N VAL A 45 -7.18 -7.17 19.73
CA VAL A 45 -7.60 -5.96 20.48
C VAL A 45 -9.07 -5.66 20.24
N TYR A 46 -9.51 -5.70 18.96
CA TYR A 46 -10.89 -5.37 18.62
C TYR A 46 -11.89 -6.37 19.21
N THR A 47 -11.59 -7.67 19.09
CA THR A 47 -12.52 -8.71 19.58
C THR A 47 -12.51 -8.88 21.09
N THR A 48 -11.31 -8.78 21.71
CA THR A 48 -11.15 -9.11 23.14
C THR A 48 -11.28 -7.87 24.02
N ALA A 49 -10.59 -6.78 23.70
CA ALA A 49 -10.58 -5.58 24.53
C ALA A 49 -11.77 -4.66 24.24
N LEU A 50 -12.09 -4.43 22.97
CA LEU A 50 -13.14 -3.51 22.57
C LEU A 50 -14.52 -4.20 22.43
N LYS A 51 -14.58 -5.53 22.48
CA LYS A 51 -15.83 -6.33 22.28
C LYS A 51 -16.61 -5.87 21.04
N GLY A 52 -15.88 -5.54 19.97
CA GLY A 52 -16.43 -4.93 18.76
C GLY A 52 -17.37 -5.88 18.02
N THR A 53 -18.45 -5.32 17.51
CA THR A 53 -19.41 -6.03 16.65
C THR A 53 -18.93 -6.06 15.20
N PRO A 54 -19.47 -6.96 14.35
CA PRO A 54 -19.23 -6.92 12.92
C PRO A 54 -19.56 -5.54 12.32
N ILE A 55 -18.76 -5.08 11.36
CA ILE A 55 -18.98 -3.81 10.67
C ILE A 55 -19.83 -4.09 9.42
N ASN A 56 -21.01 -3.51 9.34
CA ASN A 56 -21.96 -3.71 8.23
C ASN A 56 -22.20 -5.20 7.89
N GLY A 57 -22.30 -6.05 8.93
CA GLY A 57 -22.49 -7.50 8.77
C GLY A 57 -21.25 -8.30 8.40
N VAL A 58 -20.09 -7.66 8.23
CA VAL A 58 -18.82 -8.30 7.90
C VAL A 58 -17.96 -8.46 9.16
N PRO A 59 -17.39 -9.66 9.42
CA PRO A 59 -16.44 -9.85 10.51
C PRO A 59 -15.29 -8.84 10.45
N TYR A 60 -14.97 -8.22 11.58
CA TYR A 60 -13.95 -7.16 11.64
C TYR A 60 -12.61 -7.55 11.00
N VAL A 61 -12.18 -8.79 11.16
CA VAL A 61 -10.90 -9.25 10.60
C VAL A 61 -10.89 -9.17 9.08
N LEU A 62 -11.97 -9.53 8.40
CA LEU A 62 -12.07 -9.47 6.93
C LEU A 62 -12.13 -8.01 6.45
N TRP A 63 -12.87 -7.19 7.18
CA TRP A 63 -12.96 -5.75 6.95
C TRP A 63 -11.59 -5.07 7.14
N LEU A 64 -10.83 -5.44 8.17
CA LEU A 64 -9.49 -4.94 8.46
C LEU A 64 -8.48 -5.35 7.35
N ILE A 65 -8.49 -6.63 6.96
CA ILE A 65 -7.60 -7.15 5.91
C ILE A 65 -7.76 -6.34 4.62
N SER A 66 -9.00 -6.02 4.22
CA SER A 66 -9.26 -5.27 2.99
C SER A 66 -8.67 -3.85 2.99
N GLY A 67 -8.55 -3.20 4.15
CA GLY A 67 -7.95 -1.88 4.30
C GLY A 67 -6.42 -1.91 4.45
N ILE A 68 -5.89 -2.96 5.09
CA ILE A 68 -4.46 -3.10 5.33
C ILE A 68 -3.68 -3.35 4.03
N ILE A 69 -4.22 -4.11 3.08
CA ILE A 69 -3.55 -4.46 1.82
C ILE A 69 -3.07 -3.22 1.06
N PRO A 70 -3.95 -2.29 0.65
CA PRO A 70 -3.53 -1.10 -0.09
C PRO A 70 -2.61 -0.21 0.74
N TRP A 71 -2.77 -0.19 2.05
CA TRP A 71 -1.91 0.57 2.95
C TRP A 71 -0.47 0.03 2.97
N PHE A 72 -0.27 -1.27 3.07
CA PHE A 72 1.08 -1.85 3.06
C PHE A 72 1.79 -1.60 1.74
N PHE A 73 1.09 -1.70 0.62
CA PHE A 73 1.66 -1.34 -0.68
C PHE A 73 2.09 0.13 -0.74
N LEU A 74 1.25 1.04 -0.25
CA LEU A 74 1.55 2.48 -0.17
C LEU A 74 2.78 2.73 0.73
N SER A 75 2.75 2.20 1.95
CA SER A 75 3.79 2.37 2.95
C SER A 75 5.15 1.86 2.47
N ASP A 76 5.22 0.60 2.00
CA ASP A 76 6.46 0.00 1.50
C ASP A 76 7.01 0.75 0.29
N SER A 77 6.15 1.18 -0.63
CA SER A 77 6.56 1.92 -1.82
C SER A 77 7.17 3.28 -1.48
N ILE A 78 6.52 4.06 -0.61
CA ILE A 78 6.99 5.40 -0.23
C ILE A 78 8.28 5.31 0.58
N CYS A 79 8.32 4.42 1.58
CA CYS A 79 9.51 4.27 2.42
C CYS A 79 10.72 3.75 1.63
N SER A 80 10.52 2.79 0.72
CA SER A 80 11.62 2.31 -0.13
C SER A 80 12.05 3.32 -1.19
N ALA A 81 11.16 4.18 -1.67
CA ALA A 81 11.52 5.25 -2.59
C ALA A 81 12.34 6.35 -1.92
N ALA A 82 12.14 6.63 -0.63
CA ALA A 82 12.87 7.64 0.11
C ALA A 82 14.38 7.43 0.07
N SER A 83 14.87 6.18 0.12
CA SER A 83 16.30 5.84 0.09
C SER A 83 16.84 5.53 -1.30
N CYS A 84 16.01 5.47 -2.35
CA CYS A 84 16.37 4.91 -3.65
C CYS A 84 17.61 5.55 -4.30
N PHE A 85 17.79 6.87 -4.19
CA PHE A 85 18.96 7.55 -4.77
C PHE A 85 20.26 7.25 -4.00
N ASN A 86 20.17 7.01 -2.71
CA ASN A 86 21.32 6.62 -1.88
C ASN A 86 21.73 5.17 -2.18
N ASP A 87 20.77 4.26 -2.25
CA ASP A 87 21.00 2.83 -2.46
C ASP A 87 21.57 2.55 -3.85
N TYR A 88 21.09 3.29 -4.88
CA TYR A 88 21.55 3.15 -6.26
C TYR A 88 22.62 4.17 -6.67
N ARG A 89 23.29 4.81 -5.70
CA ARG A 89 24.33 5.84 -5.97
C ARG A 89 25.43 5.36 -6.92
N PHE A 90 25.84 4.09 -6.78
CA PHE A 90 26.83 3.48 -7.65
C PHE A 90 26.36 3.41 -9.10
N LEU A 91 25.11 2.97 -9.30
CA LEU A 91 24.52 2.84 -10.63
C LEU A 91 24.42 4.20 -11.33
N VAL A 92 23.96 5.21 -10.60
CA VAL A 92 23.82 6.60 -11.12
C VAL A 92 25.17 7.20 -11.50
N ARG A 93 26.25 6.93 -10.73
CA ARG A 93 27.58 7.51 -10.99
C ARG A 93 28.37 6.81 -12.08
N LYS A 94 28.24 5.50 -12.23
CA LYS A 94 29.09 4.70 -13.14
C LYS A 94 28.43 4.34 -14.46
N THR A 95 27.12 4.54 -14.60
CA THR A 95 26.40 4.19 -15.83
C THR A 95 25.61 5.38 -16.35
N ARG A 96 25.27 5.36 -17.66
CA ARG A 96 24.36 6.35 -18.27
C ARG A 96 22.89 6.05 -17.91
N PHE A 97 22.64 5.53 -16.70
CA PHE A 97 21.32 5.20 -16.23
C PHE A 97 20.54 6.49 -15.88
N LYS A 98 19.29 6.57 -16.35
CA LYS A 98 18.43 7.70 -16.05
C LYS A 98 17.86 7.55 -14.64
N SER A 99 18.40 8.32 -13.71
CA SER A 99 18.01 8.30 -12.28
C SER A 99 16.52 8.59 -12.03
N GLU A 100 15.85 9.25 -12.97
CA GLU A 100 14.40 9.54 -12.91
C GLU A 100 13.50 8.29 -12.79
N PHE A 101 14.01 7.10 -13.19
CA PHE A 101 13.27 5.84 -13.10
C PHE A 101 13.49 5.09 -11.79
N LEU A 102 14.39 5.52 -10.91
CA LEU A 102 14.65 4.84 -9.64
C LEU A 102 13.42 4.75 -8.73
N PRO A 103 12.63 5.82 -8.52
CA PRO A 103 11.39 5.71 -7.75
C PRO A 103 10.40 4.71 -8.36
N LEU A 104 10.29 4.68 -9.70
CA LEU A 104 9.42 3.71 -10.39
C LEU A 104 9.87 2.27 -10.15
N ILE A 105 11.17 2.00 -10.20
CA ILE A 105 11.74 0.67 -9.92
C ILE A 105 11.38 0.23 -8.50
N ARG A 106 11.47 1.13 -7.51
CA ARG A 106 11.08 0.84 -6.14
C ARG A 106 9.59 0.55 -6.00
N VAL A 107 8.72 1.33 -6.65
CA VAL A 107 7.27 1.09 -6.62
C VAL A 107 6.92 -0.26 -7.25
N ILE A 108 7.53 -0.61 -8.40
CA ILE A 108 7.33 -1.92 -9.03
C ILE A 108 7.86 -3.05 -8.13
N SER A 109 9.04 -2.88 -7.53
CA SER A 109 9.61 -3.84 -6.58
C SER A 109 8.67 -4.07 -5.38
N SER A 110 8.12 -3.00 -4.81
CA SER A 110 7.13 -3.06 -3.73
C SER A 110 5.82 -3.73 -4.17
N ALA A 111 5.35 -3.46 -5.40
CA ALA A 111 4.20 -4.15 -5.97
C ALA A 111 4.44 -5.67 -6.06
N LEU A 112 5.61 -6.11 -6.54
CA LEU A 112 5.97 -7.53 -6.61
C LEU A 112 6.00 -8.20 -5.25
N VAL A 113 6.45 -7.51 -4.20
CA VAL A 113 6.44 -8.00 -2.81
C VAL A 113 5.00 -8.11 -2.29
N ASN A 114 4.11 -7.18 -2.66
CA ASN A 114 2.74 -7.13 -2.15
C ASN A 114 1.77 -8.05 -2.91
N ILE A 115 2.08 -8.50 -4.14
CA ILE A 115 1.23 -9.43 -4.89
C ILE A 115 0.91 -10.72 -4.09
N PRO A 116 1.88 -11.45 -3.53
CA PRO A 116 1.58 -12.63 -2.72
C PRO A 116 0.68 -12.33 -1.51
N ILE A 117 0.92 -11.19 -0.85
CA ILE A 117 0.13 -10.73 0.30
C ILE A 117 -1.33 -10.50 -0.13
N PHE A 118 -1.52 -9.82 -1.27
CA PHE A 118 -2.85 -9.59 -1.85
C PHE A 118 -3.56 -10.91 -2.17
N VAL A 119 -2.86 -11.85 -2.81
CA VAL A 119 -3.43 -13.17 -3.16
C VAL A 119 -3.86 -13.93 -1.91
N ILE A 120 -2.99 -14.01 -0.89
CA ILE A 120 -3.31 -14.68 0.39
C ILE A 120 -4.53 -14.01 1.03
N ALA A 121 -4.55 -12.69 1.11
CA ALA A 121 -5.65 -11.95 1.71
C ALA A 121 -6.97 -12.12 0.95
N TYR A 122 -6.93 -12.17 -0.38
CA TYR A 122 -8.09 -12.46 -1.21
C TYR A 122 -8.67 -13.85 -0.92
N PHE A 123 -7.81 -14.88 -0.80
CA PHE A 123 -8.24 -16.22 -0.40
C PHE A 123 -8.85 -16.24 1.01
N VAL A 124 -8.23 -15.56 1.97
CA VAL A 124 -8.76 -15.49 3.35
C VAL A 124 -10.14 -14.85 3.37
N ILE A 125 -10.35 -13.76 2.62
CA ILE A 125 -11.63 -13.07 2.51
C ILE A 125 -12.69 -13.96 1.85
N THR A 126 -12.32 -14.70 0.80
CA THR A 126 -13.24 -15.61 0.11
C THR A 126 -13.65 -16.79 1.01
N ILE A 127 -12.70 -17.41 1.71
CA ILE A 127 -12.97 -18.49 2.68
C ILE A 127 -13.81 -17.95 3.85
N GLY A 128 -13.63 -16.71 4.24
CA GLY A 128 -14.37 -16.01 5.28
C GLY A 128 -15.84 -15.71 4.93
N GLY A 129 -16.31 -16.13 3.75
CA GLY A 129 -17.71 -16.06 3.34
C GLY A 129 -18.06 -14.97 2.32
N ILE A 130 -17.09 -14.14 1.91
CA ILE A 130 -17.30 -13.13 0.85
C ILE A 130 -17.06 -13.80 -0.51
N LYS A 131 -18.16 -14.04 -1.21
CA LYS A 131 -18.12 -14.75 -2.52
C LYS A 131 -17.53 -13.84 -3.60
N PRO A 132 -16.68 -14.40 -4.50
CA PRO A 132 -16.23 -13.69 -5.70
C PRO A 132 -17.42 -13.19 -6.53
N SER A 133 -17.37 -11.93 -6.95
CA SER A 133 -18.39 -11.30 -7.79
C SER A 133 -17.75 -10.51 -8.94
N CYS A 134 -18.51 -10.33 -10.03
CA CYS A 134 -18.04 -9.48 -11.14
C CYS A 134 -17.75 -8.03 -10.71
N GLY A 135 -18.42 -7.54 -9.65
CA GLY A 135 -18.17 -6.21 -9.12
C GLY A 135 -16.76 -6.03 -8.55
N GLN A 136 -16.08 -7.12 -8.14
CA GLN A 136 -14.70 -7.07 -7.71
C GLN A 136 -13.71 -6.66 -8.83
N LEU A 137 -14.17 -6.56 -10.09
CA LEU A 137 -13.36 -5.97 -11.17
C LEU A 137 -12.98 -4.50 -10.89
N TRP A 138 -13.72 -3.80 -10.04
CA TRP A 138 -13.33 -2.47 -9.54
C TRP A 138 -11.99 -2.46 -8.81
N LEU A 139 -11.51 -3.61 -8.31
CA LEU A 139 -10.16 -3.73 -7.76
C LEU A 139 -9.06 -3.37 -8.77
N ILE A 140 -9.28 -3.66 -10.07
CA ILE A 140 -8.33 -3.29 -11.13
C ILE A 140 -8.22 -1.77 -11.22
N TYR A 141 -9.36 -1.08 -11.20
CA TYR A 141 -9.39 0.39 -11.21
C TYR A 141 -8.66 0.97 -10.01
N TRP A 142 -8.95 0.49 -8.80
CA TRP A 142 -8.32 0.98 -7.57
C TRP A 142 -6.84 0.62 -7.49
N THR A 143 -6.43 -0.55 -8.00
CA THR A 143 -5.01 -0.94 -8.09
C THR A 143 -4.24 -0.03 -9.04
N LEU A 144 -4.78 0.29 -10.21
CA LEU A 144 -4.15 1.21 -11.16
C LEU A 144 -4.10 2.63 -10.61
N GLY A 145 -5.19 3.12 -10.03
CA GLY A 145 -5.25 4.45 -9.40
C GLY A 145 -4.25 4.58 -8.25
N SER A 146 -4.17 3.58 -7.37
CA SER A 146 -3.21 3.55 -6.28
C SER A 146 -1.77 3.53 -6.80
N PHE A 147 -1.47 2.75 -7.84
CA PHE A 147 -0.15 2.70 -8.43
C PHE A 147 0.29 4.07 -8.98
N VAL A 148 -0.58 4.77 -9.68
CA VAL A 148 -0.30 6.13 -10.21
C VAL A 148 -0.07 7.12 -9.08
N PHE A 149 -0.95 7.14 -8.07
CA PHE A 149 -0.82 8.01 -6.92
C PHE A 149 0.47 7.75 -6.13
N ILE A 150 0.72 6.48 -5.78
CA ILE A 150 1.91 6.06 -5.04
C ILE A 150 3.18 6.40 -5.82
N HIS A 151 3.20 6.20 -7.14
CA HIS A 151 4.35 6.55 -7.97
C HIS A 151 4.62 8.05 -7.94
N GLY A 152 3.58 8.89 -8.07
CA GLY A 152 3.70 10.35 -7.97
C GLY A 152 4.30 10.78 -6.62
N LEU A 153 3.73 10.28 -5.51
CA LEU A 153 4.17 10.59 -4.16
C LEU A 153 5.59 10.06 -3.89
N SER A 154 5.92 8.87 -4.35
CA SER A 154 7.26 8.27 -4.24
C SER A 154 8.32 9.11 -4.97
N ARG A 155 8.00 9.70 -6.12
CA ARG A 155 8.92 10.61 -6.84
C ARG A 155 9.19 11.88 -6.04
N ILE A 156 8.16 12.49 -5.49
CA ILE A 156 8.29 13.69 -4.64
C ILE A 156 9.16 13.38 -3.43
N THR A 157 8.84 12.31 -2.70
CA THR A 157 9.57 11.88 -1.50
C THR A 157 11.04 11.59 -1.83
N ALA A 158 11.30 10.82 -2.90
CA ALA A 158 12.66 10.49 -3.30
C ALA A 158 13.50 11.73 -3.61
N VAL A 159 12.95 12.71 -4.32
CA VAL A 159 13.64 13.97 -4.63
C VAL A 159 13.89 14.78 -3.37
N LEU A 160 12.91 14.94 -2.49
CA LEU A 160 13.08 15.67 -1.22
C LEU A 160 14.17 15.05 -0.35
N CYS A 161 14.25 13.71 -0.28
CA CYS A 161 15.27 12.99 0.48
C CYS A 161 16.69 13.13 -0.09
N VAL A 162 16.85 13.54 -1.36
CA VAL A 162 18.16 13.89 -1.92
C VAL A 162 18.68 15.20 -1.32
N TYR A 163 17.78 16.19 -1.14
CA TYR A 163 18.14 17.49 -0.60
C TYR A 163 18.27 17.46 0.93
N ILE A 164 17.36 16.76 1.60
CA ILE A 164 17.33 16.68 3.07
C ILE A 164 17.41 15.21 3.47
N LYS A 165 18.61 14.77 3.85
CA LYS A 165 18.90 13.35 4.16
C LYS A 165 18.05 12.80 5.32
N ASP A 166 17.75 13.64 6.30
CA ASP A 166 16.96 13.25 7.47
C ASP A 166 15.51 12.93 7.13
N LEU A 167 15.01 13.41 5.98
CA LEU A 167 13.67 13.06 5.50
C LEU A 167 13.51 11.57 5.19
N VAL A 168 14.58 10.81 5.00
CA VAL A 168 14.47 9.34 4.85
C VAL A 168 13.86 8.74 6.12
N TYR A 169 14.33 9.16 7.30
CA TYR A 169 13.76 8.74 8.58
C TYR A 169 12.42 9.40 8.85
N GLY A 170 12.29 10.68 8.54
CA GLY A 170 11.04 11.43 8.64
C GLY A 170 9.90 10.82 7.81
N THR A 171 10.19 10.27 6.64
CA THR A 171 9.21 9.60 5.78
C THR A 171 8.57 8.41 6.49
N VAL A 172 9.36 7.60 7.21
CA VAL A 172 8.83 6.45 7.98
C VAL A 172 7.86 6.94 9.05
N VAL A 173 8.21 8.01 9.77
CA VAL A 173 7.35 8.58 10.81
C VAL A 173 6.07 9.17 10.21
N ILE A 174 6.17 9.90 9.10
CA ILE A 174 5.01 10.48 8.41
C ILE A 174 4.06 9.38 7.92
N VAL A 175 4.59 8.33 7.32
CA VAL A 175 3.79 7.18 6.86
C VAL A 175 3.12 6.48 8.04
N GLN A 176 3.83 6.31 9.16
CA GLN A 176 3.26 5.73 10.37
C GLN A 176 2.13 6.58 10.96
N LEU A 177 2.28 7.91 11.01
CA LEU A 177 1.20 8.82 11.41
C LEU A 177 0.03 8.75 10.42
N GLY A 178 0.33 8.66 9.11
CA GLY A 178 -0.66 8.49 8.05
C GLY A 178 -1.55 7.27 8.26
N PHE A 179 -1.01 6.16 8.80
CA PHE A 179 -1.77 4.96 9.12
C PHE A 179 -2.90 5.24 10.13
N TRP A 180 -2.64 6.06 11.14
CA TRP A 180 -3.63 6.41 12.16
C TRP A 180 -4.68 7.39 11.64
N VAL A 181 -4.32 8.29 10.75
CA VAL A 181 -5.23 9.28 10.15
C VAL A 181 -6.09 8.66 9.06
N THR A 182 -5.59 7.64 8.36
CA THR A 182 -6.32 6.93 7.30
C THR A 182 -7.23 5.86 7.91
N PRO A 183 -8.48 5.68 7.43
CA PRO A 183 -9.43 4.71 7.97
C PRO A 183 -9.06 3.26 7.60
N VAL A 184 -7.85 2.82 8.00
CA VAL A 184 -7.37 1.46 7.75
C VAL A 184 -7.99 0.48 8.74
N PHE A 185 -7.93 0.80 10.04
CA PHE A 185 -8.36 -0.07 11.15
C PHE A 185 -9.61 0.44 11.88
N TRP A 186 -10.12 1.61 11.54
CA TRP A 186 -11.33 2.20 12.10
C TRP A 186 -12.31 2.57 11.00
N ASN A 187 -13.62 2.57 11.33
CA ASN A 187 -14.68 2.83 10.36
C ASN A 187 -14.95 4.33 10.23
N VAL A 188 -14.91 4.84 8.99
CA VAL A 188 -15.20 6.23 8.67
C VAL A 188 -16.65 6.65 9.00
N ASP A 189 -17.59 5.70 9.07
CA ASP A 189 -18.98 5.96 9.40
C ASP A 189 -19.21 6.37 10.87
N LEU A 190 -18.20 6.18 11.73
CA LEU A 190 -18.21 6.67 13.11
C LEU A 190 -17.95 8.17 13.22
N LEU A 191 -17.47 8.81 12.15
CA LEU A 191 -17.18 10.24 12.13
C LEU A 191 -18.42 11.07 11.87
N SER A 192 -18.40 12.32 12.41
CA SER A 192 -19.36 13.33 12.00
C SER A 192 -19.24 13.67 10.51
N PRO A 193 -20.29 14.18 9.84
CA PRO A 193 -20.25 14.47 8.40
C PRO A 193 -19.07 15.38 7.99
N ILE A 194 -18.74 16.38 8.82
CA ILE A 194 -17.62 17.30 8.57
C ILE A 194 -16.28 16.57 8.65
N LEU A 195 -16.06 15.76 9.68
CA LEU A 195 -14.82 15.00 9.83
C LEU A 195 -14.67 13.93 8.74
N LYS A 196 -15.78 13.36 8.25
CA LYS A 196 -15.80 12.44 7.14
C LYS A 196 -15.31 13.13 5.85
N GLN A 197 -15.78 14.34 5.57
CA GLN A 197 -15.29 15.13 4.43
C GLN A 197 -13.80 15.43 4.54
N ILE A 198 -13.32 15.86 5.72
CA ILE A 198 -11.89 16.11 5.96
C ILE A 198 -11.07 14.84 5.76
N CYS A 199 -11.56 13.68 6.21
CA CYS A 199 -10.88 12.41 6.02
C CYS A 199 -10.70 12.07 4.53
N PHE A 200 -11.71 12.33 3.69
CA PHE A 200 -11.64 12.07 2.25
C PHE A 200 -10.84 13.12 1.45
N LEU A 201 -10.38 14.22 2.07
CA LEU A 201 -9.32 15.05 1.47
C LEU A 201 -7.96 14.30 1.43
N ASN A 202 -7.81 13.24 2.20
CA ASN A 202 -6.64 12.37 2.15
C ASN A 202 -6.82 11.33 1.02
N PRO A 203 -6.02 11.39 -0.08
CA PRO A 203 -6.15 10.44 -1.18
C PRO A 203 -5.92 8.98 -0.76
N ALA A 204 -5.10 8.76 0.28
CA ALA A 204 -4.89 7.41 0.81
C ALA A 204 -6.17 6.84 1.45
N ALA A 205 -7.01 7.67 2.06
CA ALA A 205 -8.31 7.25 2.59
C ALA A 205 -9.26 6.81 1.47
N ILE A 206 -9.28 7.54 0.37
CA ILE A 206 -10.08 7.21 -0.82
C ILE A 206 -9.63 5.85 -1.41
N ILE A 207 -8.32 5.63 -1.50
CA ILE A 207 -7.75 4.37 -2.00
C ILE A 207 -8.15 3.20 -1.08
N VAL A 208 -7.98 3.36 0.24
CA VAL A 208 -8.30 2.31 1.22
C VAL A 208 -9.78 1.96 1.19
N GLU A 209 -10.66 2.96 1.21
CA GLU A 209 -12.11 2.72 1.16
C GLU A 209 -12.55 2.17 -0.21
N GLY A 210 -11.96 2.63 -1.30
CA GLY A 210 -12.23 2.11 -2.64
C GLY A 210 -11.83 0.63 -2.78
N PHE A 211 -10.69 0.24 -2.25
CA PHE A 211 -10.28 -1.16 -2.18
C PHE A 211 -11.24 -1.99 -1.34
N ARG A 212 -11.64 -1.46 -0.17
CA ARG A 212 -12.56 -2.13 0.75
C ARG A 212 -13.92 -2.36 0.11
N THR A 213 -14.51 -1.33 -0.48
CA THR A 213 -15.82 -1.44 -1.14
C THR A 213 -15.78 -2.39 -2.33
N ALA A 214 -14.74 -2.33 -3.16
CA ALA A 214 -14.57 -3.23 -4.28
C ALA A 214 -14.37 -4.69 -3.84
N LEU A 215 -13.56 -4.93 -2.79
CA LEU A 215 -13.18 -6.27 -2.37
C LEU A 215 -14.29 -6.96 -1.58
N ILE A 216 -14.97 -6.24 -0.68
CA ILE A 216 -15.97 -6.80 0.23
C ILE A 216 -17.36 -6.79 -0.41
N TYR A 217 -17.76 -5.65 -0.97
CA TYR A 217 -19.14 -5.46 -1.44
C TYR A 217 -19.26 -5.64 -2.96
N GLY A 218 -18.16 -5.66 -3.70
CA GLY A 218 -18.19 -5.72 -5.16
C GLY A 218 -18.78 -4.46 -5.79
N GLU A 219 -18.66 -3.33 -5.12
CA GLU A 219 -19.20 -2.04 -5.55
C GLU A 219 -18.07 -1.01 -5.70
N ASN A 220 -18.35 0.05 -6.44
CA ASN A 220 -17.46 1.21 -6.48
C ASN A 220 -17.83 2.20 -5.38
N LEU A 221 -16.86 3.02 -4.97
CA LEU A 221 -17.13 4.11 -4.04
C LEU A 221 -18.21 5.04 -4.62
N PRO A 222 -19.17 5.51 -3.79
CA PRO A 222 -20.17 6.45 -4.24
C PRO A 222 -19.52 7.70 -4.88
N PRO A 223 -20.09 8.25 -5.99
CA PRO A 223 -19.51 9.42 -6.66
C PRO A 223 -19.26 10.63 -5.75
N ALA A 224 -20.12 10.81 -4.75
CA ALA A 224 -19.97 11.87 -3.75
C ALA A 224 -18.69 11.74 -2.90
N MET A 225 -18.13 10.53 -2.78
CA MET A 225 -16.88 10.28 -2.06
C MET A 225 -15.65 10.24 -2.99
N GLN A 226 -15.85 10.18 -4.30
CA GLN A 226 -14.79 10.25 -5.31
C GLN A 226 -14.49 11.70 -5.74
N ALA A 227 -15.40 12.63 -5.45
CA ALA A 227 -15.30 14.04 -5.87
C ALA A 227 -14.48 14.93 -4.94
N TYR A 228 -13.89 14.35 -3.89
CA TYR A 228 -12.99 15.04 -2.96
C TYR A 228 -11.55 14.57 -3.18
#